data_e3ce57bca325086b985bdee7a8389dbb
#
_entry.id   e3ce57bca325086b985bdee7a8389dbb
#
_cell.length_a   1.000
_cell.length_b   1.000
_cell.length_c   1.000
_cell.angle_alpha   90.00
_cell.angle_beta   90.00
_cell.angle_gamma   90.00
#
_symmetry.space_group_name_H-M   'P 1'
#
loop_
_entity.id
_entity.type
_entity.pdbx_description
1 polymer ?
#
loop_
_entity_poly.entity_id
_entity_poly.type
_entity_poly.pdbx_seq_one_letter_code
_entity_poly.pdbx_strand_id
1 'polypeptide(L)'
;MKKVIFDIDGVLLSEERYFDVSALTVWEILYSPAYMGLPSERDDFKADRITEGQIAGCRSVVWGNDALLSWLKACGINSNWDMVHADLITILWLMAETYKKRSGGEKMSFTFHQPQDLKRAGQELMGLPMPKAEDVLDRWQRAVPEGLQGEEVFHALKDAMADTIDGDLSWVDLRSDFWKIHTEAFQAWYLGDDTFISLLHHMPYSAGKPGFLSREVPLAPAAHILSLFRTLKERGYDIAIATGRAREEMEIPFKLFHWYEEFDPYTMATASDAEESARRLGGPVLDKPNAFIFSCAIFGRDPDNYKAYSEETMQPAKDDEIYVCGDSYSDVIGSRRAGAKCIGILTGLEGKDAIPMFEKEGVHYVDRVTDILEKLEQK
;
A
#
# COMPACT_ATOMS: atom_id res chain seq x y z
N MET A 1 -16.48 21.01 18.68
CA MET A 1 -15.41 20.99 17.65
C MET A 1 -16.05 20.68 16.29
N LYS A 2 -15.57 21.32 15.21
CA LYS A 2 -15.97 20.96 13.83
C LYS A 2 -14.70 20.59 13.06
N LYS A 3 -14.63 19.37 12.53
CA LYS A 3 -13.43 18.90 11.87
C LYS A 3 -13.75 18.00 10.67
N VAL A 4 -13.00 18.17 9.57
CA VAL A 4 -13.00 17.25 8.43
C VAL A 4 -11.61 16.64 8.31
N ILE A 5 -11.55 15.33 8.31
CA ILE A 5 -10.33 14.53 8.25
C ILE A 5 -10.30 13.84 6.89
N PHE A 6 -9.19 13.90 6.19
CA PHE A 6 -9.05 13.26 4.89
C PHE A 6 -8.11 12.06 4.98
N ASP A 7 -8.49 10.96 4.38
CA ASP A 7 -7.50 10.01 3.87
C ASP A 7 -6.82 10.59 2.63
N ILE A 8 -5.75 9.98 2.19
CA ILE A 8 -4.97 10.45 1.02
C ILE A 8 -5.22 9.55 -0.18
N ASP A 9 -4.92 8.27 -0.07
CA ASP A 9 -5.06 7.32 -1.17
C ASP A 9 -6.52 7.08 -1.49
N GLY A 10 -6.88 7.13 -2.77
CA GLY A 10 -8.27 6.99 -3.18
C GLY A 10 -9.19 8.20 -2.88
N VAL A 11 -8.70 9.20 -2.13
CA VAL A 11 -9.45 10.39 -1.71
C VAL A 11 -8.86 11.67 -2.29
N LEU A 12 -7.61 11.96 -2.01
CA LEU A 12 -6.89 13.16 -2.49
C LEU A 12 -5.94 12.82 -3.64
N LEU A 13 -5.23 11.69 -3.52
CA LEU A 13 -4.24 11.20 -4.47
C LEU A 13 -4.65 9.82 -4.99
N SER A 14 -4.27 9.55 -6.23
CA SER A 14 -4.48 8.26 -6.87
C SER A 14 -3.47 7.22 -6.33
N GLU A 15 -3.92 5.99 -6.14
CA GLU A 15 -3.05 4.85 -5.81
C GLU A 15 -2.25 4.34 -7.03
N GLU A 16 -2.48 4.86 -8.23
CA GLU A 16 -1.87 4.32 -9.45
C GLU A 16 -0.35 4.27 -9.38
N ARG A 17 0.30 5.28 -8.79
CA ARG A 17 1.75 5.30 -8.67
C ARG A 17 2.30 4.22 -7.74
N TYR A 18 1.56 3.81 -6.73
CA TYR A 18 1.93 2.66 -5.91
C TYR A 18 1.85 1.35 -6.72
N PHE A 19 0.81 1.18 -7.54
CA PHE A 19 0.69 -0.01 -8.41
C PHE A 19 1.73 -0.02 -9.52
N ASP A 20 2.08 1.12 -10.07
CA ASP A 20 3.18 1.27 -11.02
C ASP A 20 4.51 0.83 -10.39
N VAL A 21 4.81 1.36 -9.20
CA VAL A 21 6.02 1.05 -8.45
C VAL A 21 6.06 -0.42 -8.03
N SER A 22 4.93 -0.99 -7.59
CA SER A 22 4.87 -2.40 -7.22
C SER A 22 5.19 -3.31 -8.41
N ALA A 23 4.66 -3.01 -9.60
CA ALA A 23 4.99 -3.74 -10.83
C ALA A 23 6.47 -3.60 -11.22
N LEU A 24 7.03 -2.39 -11.11
CA LEU A 24 8.44 -2.14 -11.37
C LEU A 24 9.35 -2.90 -10.39
N THR A 25 8.92 -3.03 -9.14
CA THR A 25 9.62 -3.78 -8.12
C THR A 25 9.66 -5.28 -8.46
N VAL A 26 8.52 -5.87 -8.79
CA VAL A 26 8.46 -7.28 -9.23
C VAL A 26 9.36 -7.47 -10.45
N TRP A 27 9.24 -6.61 -11.44
CA TRP A 27 10.08 -6.67 -12.65
C TRP A 27 11.57 -6.58 -12.30
N GLU A 28 11.97 -5.65 -11.44
CA GLU A 28 13.37 -5.47 -11.05
C GLU A 28 13.92 -6.69 -10.30
N ILE A 29 13.17 -7.22 -9.33
CA ILE A 29 13.59 -8.41 -8.57
C ILE A 29 13.82 -9.61 -9.50
N LEU A 30 12.98 -9.79 -10.51
CA LEU A 30 13.09 -10.93 -11.43
C LEU A 30 14.17 -10.73 -12.48
N TYR A 31 14.27 -9.57 -13.11
CA TYR A 31 15.04 -9.39 -14.34
C TYR A 31 16.33 -8.55 -14.19
N SER A 32 16.43 -7.72 -13.16
CA SER A 32 17.64 -6.92 -12.97
C SER A 32 18.85 -7.79 -12.59
N PRO A 33 20.03 -7.56 -13.21
CA PRO A 33 21.29 -8.20 -12.81
C PRO A 33 21.70 -7.89 -11.36
N ALA A 34 21.11 -6.87 -10.76
CA ALA A 34 21.30 -6.58 -9.33
C ALA A 34 20.67 -7.67 -8.45
N TYR A 35 19.56 -8.28 -8.89
CA TYR A 35 18.80 -9.30 -8.20
C TYR A 35 18.87 -10.66 -8.94
N MET A 36 17.74 -11.23 -9.39
CA MET A 36 17.75 -12.57 -9.99
C MET A 36 18.39 -12.62 -11.39
N GLY A 37 18.30 -11.56 -12.18
CA GLY A 37 18.92 -11.48 -13.51
C GLY A 37 18.34 -12.48 -14.51
N LEU A 38 17.07 -12.84 -14.38
CA LEU A 38 16.40 -13.73 -15.34
C LEU A 38 16.26 -13.05 -16.72
N PRO A 39 16.22 -13.80 -17.83
CA PRO A 39 16.05 -13.22 -19.15
C PRO A 39 14.73 -12.45 -19.27
N SER A 40 14.81 -11.22 -19.79
CA SER A 40 13.64 -10.40 -20.10
C SER A 40 13.52 -10.18 -21.60
N GLU A 41 12.30 -10.14 -22.12
CA GLU A 41 12.03 -9.72 -23.50
C GLU A 41 12.18 -8.20 -23.69
N ARG A 42 12.42 -7.44 -22.61
CA ARG A 42 12.50 -5.98 -22.56
C ARG A 42 13.89 -5.51 -22.16
N ASP A 43 14.88 -5.76 -23.02
CA ASP A 43 16.29 -5.41 -22.78
C ASP A 43 16.58 -3.89 -22.73
N ASP A 44 15.64 -3.05 -23.17
CA ASP A 44 15.77 -1.59 -23.22
C ASP A 44 15.32 -0.88 -21.91
N PHE A 45 14.89 -1.64 -20.92
CA PHE A 45 14.40 -1.11 -19.67
C PHE A 45 15.54 -0.58 -18.78
N LYS A 46 15.59 0.74 -18.62
CA LYS A 46 16.55 1.42 -17.73
C LYS A 46 15.81 2.27 -16.71
N ALA A 47 16.10 2.07 -15.45
CA ALA A 47 15.42 2.75 -14.34
C ALA A 47 15.49 4.28 -14.46
N ASP A 48 16.67 4.81 -14.81
CA ASP A 48 16.94 6.25 -14.94
C ASP A 48 16.22 6.94 -16.11
N ARG A 49 15.67 6.17 -17.05
CA ARG A 49 15.04 6.66 -18.29
C ARG A 49 13.70 6.02 -18.57
N ILE A 50 13.06 5.49 -17.56
CA ILE A 50 11.77 4.82 -17.74
C ILE A 50 10.69 5.79 -18.21
N THR A 51 9.98 5.41 -19.27
CA THR A 51 8.86 6.17 -19.84
C THR A 51 7.53 5.69 -19.27
N GLU A 52 6.50 6.56 -19.31
CA GLU A 52 5.14 6.19 -18.89
C GLU A 52 4.60 4.97 -19.65
N GLY A 53 4.92 4.83 -20.95
CA GLY A 53 4.53 3.65 -21.74
C GLY A 53 5.20 2.35 -21.28
N GLN A 54 6.47 2.42 -20.85
CA GLN A 54 7.16 1.26 -20.26
C GLN A 54 6.59 0.90 -18.89
N ILE A 55 6.26 1.89 -18.06
CA ILE A 55 5.62 1.70 -16.76
C ILE A 55 4.27 1.01 -16.94
N ALA A 56 3.38 1.57 -17.76
CA ALA A 56 2.07 1.00 -18.04
C ALA A 56 2.16 -0.42 -18.61
N GLY A 57 3.11 -0.65 -19.53
CA GLY A 57 3.34 -1.99 -20.06
C GLY A 57 3.89 -2.99 -19.03
N CYS A 58 4.72 -2.54 -18.09
CA CYS A 58 5.20 -3.36 -16.98
C CYS A 58 4.03 -3.73 -16.05
N ARG A 59 3.23 -2.74 -15.64
CA ARG A 59 2.03 -2.94 -14.80
C ARG A 59 1.04 -3.91 -15.44
N SER A 60 0.74 -3.73 -16.74
CA SER A 60 -0.17 -4.62 -17.45
C SER A 60 0.28 -6.08 -17.44
N VAL A 61 1.57 -6.34 -17.56
CA VAL A 61 2.13 -7.69 -17.58
C VAL A 61 2.19 -8.29 -16.18
N VAL A 62 2.73 -7.56 -15.23
CA VAL A 62 2.89 -8.04 -13.84
C VAL A 62 1.54 -8.26 -13.18
N TRP A 63 0.65 -7.29 -13.25
CA TRP A 63 -0.65 -7.35 -12.56
C TRP A 63 -1.80 -7.93 -13.42
N GLY A 64 -1.51 -8.41 -14.63
CA GLY A 64 -2.53 -8.98 -15.52
C GLY A 64 -3.68 -8.02 -15.79
N ASN A 65 -3.37 -6.78 -16.17
CA ASN A 65 -4.34 -5.68 -16.28
C ASN A 65 -5.13 -5.47 -14.97
N ASP A 66 -4.42 -5.45 -13.85
CA ASP A 66 -4.91 -5.24 -12.48
C ASP A 66 -5.80 -6.37 -11.91
N ALA A 67 -5.93 -7.51 -12.60
CA ALA A 67 -6.70 -8.64 -12.11
C ALA A 67 -6.13 -9.21 -10.79
N LEU A 68 -4.80 -9.27 -10.67
CA LEU A 68 -4.13 -9.73 -9.45
C LEU A 68 -4.34 -8.75 -8.30
N LEU A 69 -4.24 -7.44 -8.56
CA LEU A 69 -4.48 -6.39 -7.55
C LEU A 69 -5.91 -6.48 -7.00
N SER A 70 -6.88 -6.62 -7.89
CA SER A 70 -8.30 -6.74 -7.51
C SER A 70 -8.54 -7.96 -6.63
N TRP A 71 -7.92 -9.11 -6.96
CA TRP A 71 -8.05 -10.32 -6.15
C TRP A 71 -7.40 -10.16 -4.76
N LEU A 72 -6.19 -9.59 -4.69
CA LEU A 72 -5.49 -9.34 -3.43
C LEU A 72 -6.28 -8.40 -2.51
N LYS A 73 -6.82 -7.31 -3.06
CA LYS A 73 -7.67 -6.38 -2.29
C LYS A 73 -8.96 -7.06 -1.80
N ALA A 74 -9.59 -7.90 -2.61
CA ALA A 74 -10.75 -8.69 -2.20
C ALA A 74 -10.43 -9.65 -1.04
N CYS A 75 -9.18 -10.10 -0.93
CA CYS A 75 -8.65 -10.87 0.20
C CYS A 75 -8.13 -10.01 1.36
N GLY A 76 -8.42 -8.70 1.38
CA GLY A 76 -8.00 -7.80 2.46
C GLY A 76 -6.50 -7.48 2.49
N ILE A 77 -5.77 -7.77 1.41
CA ILE A 77 -4.34 -7.43 1.28
C ILE A 77 -4.26 -6.04 0.62
N ASN A 78 -4.04 -5.00 1.44
CA ASN A 78 -4.02 -3.60 0.98
C ASN A 78 -2.62 -2.99 0.93
N SER A 79 -1.63 -3.60 1.59
CA SER A 79 -0.24 -3.17 1.54
C SER A 79 0.37 -3.51 0.19
N ASN A 80 0.90 -2.51 -0.52
CA ASN A 80 1.58 -2.72 -1.79
C ASN A 80 2.83 -3.62 -1.65
N TRP A 81 3.51 -3.58 -0.52
CA TRP A 81 4.64 -4.47 -0.22
C TRP A 81 4.20 -5.93 -0.12
N ASP A 82 3.04 -6.17 0.52
CA ASP A 82 2.49 -7.52 0.66
C ASP A 82 1.95 -8.03 -0.67
N MET A 83 1.40 -7.15 -1.53
CA MET A 83 1.01 -7.50 -2.90
C MET A 83 2.21 -7.95 -3.72
N VAL A 84 3.32 -7.20 -3.69
CA VAL A 84 4.60 -7.57 -4.33
C VAL A 84 5.10 -8.92 -3.80
N HIS A 85 5.00 -9.13 -2.47
CA HIS A 85 5.41 -10.38 -1.85
C HIS A 85 4.60 -11.56 -2.34
N ALA A 86 3.26 -11.44 -2.34
CA ALA A 86 2.36 -12.49 -2.82
C ALA A 86 2.66 -12.90 -4.26
N ASP A 87 2.92 -11.95 -5.15
CA ASP A 87 3.25 -12.22 -6.55
C ASP A 87 4.61 -12.92 -6.67
N LEU A 88 5.67 -12.37 -6.07
CA LEU A 88 7.02 -12.93 -6.14
C LEU A 88 7.10 -14.35 -5.57
N ILE A 89 6.52 -14.63 -4.39
CA ILE A 89 6.55 -15.98 -3.81
C ILE A 89 5.81 -16.98 -4.69
N THR A 90 4.72 -16.55 -5.35
CA THR A 90 3.94 -17.42 -6.23
C THR A 90 4.64 -17.67 -7.55
N ILE A 91 5.30 -16.69 -8.13
CA ILE A 91 6.16 -16.86 -9.32
C ILE A 91 7.26 -17.90 -9.02
N LEU A 92 7.96 -17.75 -7.89
CA LEU A 92 9.00 -18.71 -7.47
C LEU A 92 8.43 -20.11 -7.27
N TRP A 93 7.25 -20.23 -6.67
CA TRP A 93 6.57 -21.50 -6.50
C TRP A 93 6.26 -22.19 -7.85
N LEU A 94 5.68 -21.47 -8.80
CA LEU A 94 5.34 -21.98 -10.13
C LEU A 94 6.60 -22.40 -10.93
N MET A 95 7.69 -21.63 -10.78
CA MET A 95 8.98 -21.98 -11.38
C MET A 95 9.58 -23.23 -10.73
N ALA A 96 9.53 -23.36 -9.40
CA ALA A 96 9.96 -24.55 -8.69
C ALA A 96 9.13 -25.80 -9.05
N GLU A 97 7.83 -25.63 -9.27
CA GLU A 97 6.97 -26.72 -9.76
C GLU A 97 7.38 -27.18 -11.17
N THR A 98 7.71 -26.23 -12.03
CA THR A 98 8.21 -26.52 -13.39
C THR A 98 9.55 -27.25 -13.34
N TYR A 99 10.47 -26.81 -12.46
CA TYR A 99 11.72 -27.50 -12.22
C TYR A 99 11.50 -28.94 -11.75
N LYS A 100 10.66 -29.15 -10.73
CA LYS A 100 10.33 -30.47 -10.19
C LYS A 100 9.81 -31.42 -11.27
N LYS A 101 8.96 -30.94 -12.19
CA LYS A 101 8.45 -31.74 -13.34
C LYS A 101 9.57 -32.11 -14.32
N ARG A 102 10.52 -31.20 -14.59
CA ARG A 102 11.62 -31.41 -15.55
C ARG A 102 12.74 -32.29 -14.98
N SER A 103 13.02 -32.20 -13.71
CA SER A 103 14.09 -32.91 -13.00
C SER A 103 13.71 -34.35 -12.62
N GLY A 104 12.47 -34.79 -12.88
CA GLY A 104 12.01 -36.12 -12.48
C GLY A 104 11.63 -36.23 -11.00
N GLY A 105 11.31 -35.10 -10.36
CA GLY A 105 10.79 -35.06 -8.99
C GLY A 105 11.69 -34.38 -7.97
N GLU A 106 12.87 -33.88 -8.35
CA GLU A 106 13.72 -33.11 -7.47
C GLU A 106 13.05 -31.76 -7.09
N LYS A 107 13.11 -31.40 -5.82
CA LYS A 107 12.57 -30.15 -5.32
C LYS A 107 13.67 -29.10 -5.25
N MET A 108 13.32 -27.85 -5.49
CA MET A 108 14.18 -26.70 -5.21
C MET A 108 14.06 -26.28 -3.75
N SER A 109 15.08 -25.63 -3.22
CA SER A 109 15.03 -24.92 -1.94
C SER A 109 15.51 -23.49 -2.12
N PHE A 110 14.87 -22.55 -1.43
CA PHE A 110 15.24 -21.15 -1.48
C PHE A 110 15.63 -20.64 -0.09
N THR A 111 16.66 -19.78 -0.07
CA THR A 111 17.09 -19.08 1.14
C THR A 111 17.41 -17.66 0.75
N PHE A 112 16.72 -16.70 1.39
CA PHE A 112 16.87 -15.28 1.09
C PHE A 112 17.11 -14.50 2.38
N HIS A 113 18.37 -14.21 2.69
CA HIS A 113 18.76 -13.33 3.80
C HIS A 113 19.30 -11.99 3.32
N GLN A 114 19.76 -11.92 2.09
CA GLN A 114 20.36 -10.74 1.50
C GLN A 114 20.15 -10.72 -0.03
N PRO A 115 20.24 -9.55 -0.69
CA PRO A 115 20.00 -9.44 -2.13
C PRO A 115 20.85 -10.37 -3.01
N GLN A 116 22.05 -10.74 -2.56
CA GLN A 116 22.94 -11.66 -3.28
C GLN A 116 22.39 -13.08 -3.40
N ASP A 117 21.53 -13.49 -2.48
CA ASP A 117 20.89 -14.82 -2.52
C ASP A 117 19.90 -14.93 -3.70
N LEU A 118 19.31 -13.79 -4.11
CA LEU A 118 18.45 -13.71 -5.30
C LEU A 118 19.21 -14.03 -6.59
N LYS A 119 20.49 -13.61 -6.69
CA LYS A 119 21.32 -13.96 -7.85
C LYS A 119 21.53 -15.46 -7.99
N ARG A 120 21.72 -16.15 -6.85
CA ARG A 120 21.85 -17.60 -6.83
C ARG A 120 20.56 -18.26 -7.29
N ALA A 121 19.42 -17.88 -6.73
CA ALA A 121 18.11 -18.37 -7.15
C ALA A 121 17.87 -18.13 -8.64
N GLY A 122 18.20 -16.94 -9.15
CA GLY A 122 18.09 -16.62 -10.57
C GLY A 122 18.94 -17.53 -11.46
N GLN A 123 20.16 -17.90 -11.05
CA GLN A 123 21.01 -18.86 -11.76
C GLN A 123 20.38 -20.26 -11.82
N GLU A 124 19.77 -20.72 -10.73
CA GLU A 124 19.11 -22.02 -10.64
C GLU A 124 17.82 -22.06 -11.45
N LEU A 125 17.11 -20.94 -11.55
CA LEU A 125 15.86 -20.78 -12.31
C LEU A 125 16.10 -20.49 -13.81
N MET A 126 17.35 -20.28 -14.22
CA MET A 126 17.71 -19.92 -15.59
C MET A 126 17.20 -20.98 -16.60
N GLY A 127 16.51 -20.52 -17.65
CA GLY A 127 15.96 -21.39 -18.70
C GLY A 127 14.63 -22.06 -18.35
N LEU A 128 14.07 -21.80 -17.17
CA LEU A 128 12.67 -22.14 -16.90
C LEU A 128 11.74 -21.09 -17.53
N PRO A 129 10.53 -21.46 -17.97
CA PRO A 129 9.55 -20.53 -18.48
C PRO A 129 9.07 -19.62 -17.35
N MET A 130 8.92 -18.32 -17.64
CA MET A 130 8.34 -17.35 -16.73
C MET A 130 6.82 -17.57 -16.65
N PRO A 131 6.24 -17.72 -15.45
CA PRO A 131 4.80 -17.74 -15.27
C PRO A 131 4.16 -16.42 -15.72
N LYS A 132 2.94 -16.49 -16.23
CA LYS A 132 2.12 -15.32 -16.54
C LYS A 132 1.24 -14.94 -15.35
N ALA A 133 0.74 -13.72 -15.34
CA ALA A 133 -0.20 -13.27 -14.33
C ALA A 133 -1.45 -14.18 -14.20
N GLU A 134 -1.91 -14.72 -15.32
CA GLU A 134 -3.03 -15.69 -15.34
C GLU A 134 -2.70 -16.97 -14.56
N ASP A 135 -1.46 -17.48 -14.66
CA ASP A 135 -0.99 -18.65 -13.92
C ASP A 135 -0.92 -18.37 -12.41
N VAL A 136 -0.50 -17.15 -12.04
CA VAL A 136 -0.45 -16.69 -10.66
C VAL A 136 -1.85 -16.62 -10.07
N LEU A 137 -2.80 -15.96 -10.77
CA LEU A 137 -4.18 -15.83 -10.33
C LEU A 137 -4.87 -17.19 -10.16
N ASP A 138 -4.71 -18.08 -11.13
CA ASP A 138 -5.24 -19.44 -11.06
C ASP A 138 -4.67 -20.22 -9.86
N ARG A 139 -3.37 -20.01 -9.57
CA ARG A 139 -2.73 -20.62 -8.40
C ARG A 139 -3.31 -20.10 -7.10
N TRP A 140 -3.50 -18.78 -6.94
CA TRP A 140 -4.13 -18.20 -5.75
C TRP A 140 -5.54 -18.72 -5.53
N GLN A 141 -6.37 -18.71 -6.56
CA GLN A 141 -7.75 -19.20 -6.49
C GLN A 141 -7.87 -20.68 -6.10
N ARG A 142 -6.86 -21.49 -6.42
CA ARG A 142 -6.83 -22.92 -6.03
C ARG A 142 -6.23 -23.16 -4.65
N ALA A 143 -5.23 -22.37 -4.25
CA ALA A 143 -4.48 -22.62 -3.04
C ALA A 143 -5.10 -21.94 -1.81
N VAL A 144 -5.82 -20.83 -2.02
CA VAL A 144 -6.39 -20.04 -0.93
C VAL A 144 -7.88 -20.37 -0.78
N PRO A 145 -8.31 -20.96 0.34
CA PRO A 145 -9.71 -21.18 0.65
C PRO A 145 -10.52 -19.86 0.63
N GLU A 146 -11.76 -19.95 0.17
CA GLU A 146 -12.68 -18.80 0.16
C GLU A 146 -12.90 -18.26 1.59
N GLY A 147 -12.85 -16.92 1.72
CA GLY A 147 -13.09 -16.22 2.97
C GLY A 147 -11.86 -15.95 3.83
N LEU A 148 -10.68 -16.46 3.48
CA LEU A 148 -9.44 -16.07 4.15
C LEU A 148 -9.06 -14.63 3.82
N GLN A 149 -8.50 -13.91 4.83
CA GLN A 149 -8.18 -12.50 4.72
C GLN A 149 -6.78 -12.21 5.28
N GLY A 150 -6.12 -11.22 4.68
CA GLY A 150 -4.85 -10.69 5.17
C GLY A 150 -3.75 -11.75 5.30
N GLU A 151 -3.15 -11.87 6.48
CA GLU A 151 -2.03 -12.78 6.73
C GLU A 151 -2.39 -14.28 6.57
N GLU A 152 -3.65 -14.66 6.76
CA GLU A 152 -4.10 -16.05 6.58
C GLU A 152 -3.92 -16.52 5.14
N VAL A 153 -3.98 -15.62 4.14
CA VAL A 153 -3.71 -15.91 2.74
C VAL A 153 -2.27 -16.40 2.56
N PHE A 154 -1.30 -15.75 3.19
CA PHE A 154 0.12 -16.14 3.12
C PHE A 154 0.37 -17.47 3.81
N HIS A 155 -0.31 -17.76 4.91
CA HIS A 155 -0.26 -19.09 5.55
C HIS A 155 -0.77 -20.19 4.62
N ALA A 156 -1.90 -19.96 3.95
CA ALA A 156 -2.45 -20.93 3.00
C ALA A 156 -1.51 -21.15 1.78
N LEU A 157 -0.90 -20.10 1.24
CA LEU A 157 0.10 -20.20 0.18
C LEU A 157 1.33 -20.99 0.65
N LYS A 158 1.85 -20.70 1.84
CA LYS A 158 3.00 -21.38 2.44
C LYS A 158 2.75 -22.89 2.60
N ASP A 159 1.59 -23.25 3.14
CA ASP A 159 1.20 -24.66 3.31
C ASP A 159 1.11 -25.38 1.97
N ALA A 160 0.55 -24.74 0.94
CA ALA A 160 0.44 -25.31 -0.41
C ALA A 160 1.81 -25.47 -1.11
N MET A 161 2.81 -24.63 -0.77
CA MET A 161 4.17 -24.72 -1.33
C MET A 161 4.97 -25.92 -0.80
N ALA A 162 4.66 -26.44 0.38
CA ALA A 162 5.44 -27.47 1.07
C ALA A 162 5.63 -28.76 0.26
N ASP A 163 4.68 -29.09 -0.62
CA ASP A 163 4.81 -30.26 -1.49
C ASP A 163 5.75 -30.05 -2.69
N THR A 164 6.10 -28.81 -3.01
CA THR A 164 6.87 -28.44 -4.20
C THR A 164 8.27 -27.95 -3.87
N ILE A 165 8.41 -27.21 -2.80
CA ILE A 165 9.66 -26.56 -2.35
C ILE A 165 10.18 -27.30 -1.13
N ASP A 166 11.48 -27.54 -1.08
CA ASP A 166 12.16 -28.24 0.00
C ASP A 166 12.79 -27.24 1.00
N GLY A 167 12.96 -27.67 2.25
CA GLY A 167 13.62 -26.89 3.28
C GLY A 167 12.71 -25.92 4.03
N ASP A 168 13.30 -24.84 4.55
CA ASP A 168 12.59 -23.83 5.33
C ASP A 168 11.84 -22.85 4.43
N LEU A 169 10.55 -22.69 4.68
CA LEU A 169 9.66 -21.75 3.99
C LEU A 169 9.43 -20.44 4.75
N SER A 170 10.27 -20.08 5.73
CA SER A 170 10.14 -18.83 6.49
C SER A 170 10.28 -17.58 5.62
N TRP A 171 10.90 -17.69 4.45
CA TRP A 171 11.00 -16.61 3.47
C TRP A 171 9.64 -16.21 2.84
N VAL A 172 8.63 -17.08 2.94
CA VAL A 172 7.24 -16.81 2.51
C VAL A 172 6.50 -15.92 3.51
N ASP A 173 6.94 -15.88 4.76
CA ASP A 173 6.26 -15.12 5.81
C ASP A 173 6.40 -13.61 5.56
N LEU A 174 5.36 -12.85 5.92
CA LEU A 174 5.43 -11.40 5.93
C LEU A 174 6.55 -10.93 6.88
N ARG A 175 7.20 -9.83 6.54
CA ARG A 175 8.35 -9.26 7.26
C ARG A 175 9.58 -10.18 7.35
N SER A 176 9.63 -11.27 6.56
CA SER A 176 10.83 -12.06 6.32
C SER A 176 11.96 -11.22 5.72
N ASP A 177 13.17 -11.78 5.63
CA ASP A 177 14.27 -11.07 4.97
C ASP A 177 13.99 -10.89 3.46
N PHE A 178 13.33 -11.84 2.80
CA PHE A 178 12.90 -11.68 1.41
C PHE A 178 11.89 -10.52 1.26
N TRP A 179 10.91 -10.45 2.14
CA TRP A 179 9.96 -9.33 2.19
C TRP A 179 10.68 -7.99 2.35
N LYS A 180 11.67 -7.89 3.24
CA LYS A 180 12.47 -6.66 3.45
C LYS A 180 13.27 -6.27 2.20
N ILE A 181 13.85 -7.26 1.50
CA ILE A 181 14.64 -7.00 0.28
C ILE A 181 13.80 -6.31 -0.79
N HIS A 182 12.62 -6.85 -1.10
CA HIS A 182 11.80 -6.22 -2.14
C HIS A 182 11.07 -4.96 -1.64
N THR A 183 10.80 -4.83 -0.34
CA THR A 183 10.30 -3.58 0.25
C THR A 183 11.33 -2.46 0.10
N GLU A 184 12.61 -2.73 0.32
CA GLU A 184 13.67 -1.75 0.06
C GLU A 184 13.72 -1.36 -1.43
N ALA A 185 13.60 -2.33 -2.35
CA ALA A 185 13.55 -2.06 -3.79
C ALA A 185 12.33 -1.20 -4.15
N PHE A 186 11.16 -1.48 -3.56
CA PHE A 186 9.95 -0.66 -3.72
C PHE A 186 10.18 0.77 -3.24
N GLN A 187 10.72 0.94 -2.04
CA GLN A 187 11.00 2.27 -1.49
C GLN A 187 12.00 3.05 -2.36
N ALA A 188 13.01 2.37 -2.91
CA ALA A 188 13.94 3.01 -3.83
C ALA A 188 13.25 3.50 -5.11
N TRP A 189 12.31 2.73 -5.68
CA TRP A 189 11.51 3.17 -6.82
C TRP A 189 10.59 4.35 -6.46
N TYR A 190 9.90 4.27 -5.33
CA TYR A 190 8.89 5.25 -4.95
C TYR A 190 9.52 6.59 -4.53
N LEU A 191 10.52 6.53 -3.65
CA LEU A 191 11.21 7.72 -3.15
C LEU A 191 12.17 8.34 -4.18
N GLY A 192 12.82 7.50 -5.00
CA GLY A 192 13.99 7.88 -5.79
C GLY A 192 15.26 7.92 -4.95
N ASP A 193 16.43 7.83 -5.60
CA ASP A 193 17.71 7.68 -4.89
C ASP A 193 17.98 8.80 -3.89
N ASP A 194 17.79 10.05 -4.27
CA ASP A 194 18.13 11.20 -3.41
C ASP A 194 17.28 11.22 -2.13
N THR A 195 15.97 11.02 -2.28
CA THR A 195 15.04 10.99 -1.13
C THR A 195 15.26 9.76 -0.29
N PHE A 196 15.48 8.58 -0.92
CA PHE A 196 15.79 7.33 -0.23
C PHE A 196 17.02 7.48 0.68
N ILE A 197 18.14 8.03 0.15
CA ILE A 197 19.37 8.26 0.91
C ILE A 197 19.13 9.24 2.06
N SER A 198 18.38 10.31 1.81
CA SER A 198 18.07 11.32 2.82
C SER A 198 17.30 10.75 4.01
N LEU A 199 16.34 9.84 3.74
CA LEU A 199 15.45 9.29 4.77
C LEU A 199 16.01 8.05 5.46
N LEU A 200 16.60 7.13 4.68
CA LEU A 200 17.05 5.85 5.21
C LEU A 200 18.54 5.81 5.57
N HIS A 201 19.28 6.89 5.23
CA HIS A 201 20.70 7.09 5.56
C HIS A 201 21.66 6.02 5.00
N HIS A 202 21.26 5.33 3.93
CA HIS A 202 22.11 4.42 3.17
C HIS A 202 21.72 4.45 1.68
N MET A 203 22.60 3.93 0.82
CA MET A 203 22.32 3.77 -0.62
C MET A 203 21.34 2.62 -0.83
N PRO A 204 20.38 2.73 -1.77
CA PRO A 204 19.59 1.58 -2.18
C PRO A 204 20.50 0.52 -2.81
N TYR A 205 20.17 -0.76 -2.62
CA TYR A 205 20.96 -1.86 -3.19
C TYR A 205 21.06 -1.77 -4.73
N SER A 206 20.01 -1.34 -5.39
CA SER A 206 20.00 -1.03 -6.82
C SER A 206 19.62 0.43 -7.03
N ALA A 207 20.61 1.26 -7.36
CA ALA A 207 20.47 2.70 -7.56
C ALA A 207 20.06 3.06 -8.99
N GLY A 208 19.84 4.35 -9.25
CA GLY A 208 19.50 4.90 -10.57
C GLY A 208 18.00 5.18 -10.75
N LYS A 209 17.24 5.30 -9.67
CA LYS A 209 15.79 5.49 -9.72
C LYS A 209 15.39 6.96 -9.57
N PRO A 210 14.47 7.45 -10.43
CA PRO A 210 14.08 8.88 -10.43
C PRO A 210 13.08 9.22 -9.32
N GLY A 211 12.39 8.22 -8.74
CA GLY A 211 11.30 8.41 -7.79
C GLY A 211 9.94 8.75 -8.42
N PHE A 212 8.89 8.51 -7.66
CA PHE A 212 7.51 8.73 -8.08
C PHE A 212 6.76 9.76 -7.22
N LEU A 213 7.28 10.13 -6.05
CA LEU A 213 6.65 11.12 -5.16
C LEU A 213 6.36 12.47 -5.83
N SER A 214 7.21 12.89 -6.75
CA SER A 214 6.98 14.11 -7.55
C SER A 214 6.02 13.92 -8.73
N ARG A 215 5.57 12.69 -8.97
CA ARG A 215 4.68 12.30 -10.07
C ARG A 215 3.31 11.84 -9.58
N GLU A 216 2.99 12.09 -8.33
CA GLU A 216 1.69 11.79 -7.74
C GLU A 216 0.56 12.47 -8.51
N VAL A 217 -0.58 11.80 -8.61
CA VAL A 217 -1.73 12.25 -9.40
C VAL A 217 -2.88 12.60 -8.47
N PRO A 218 -3.27 13.90 -8.35
CA PRO A 218 -4.45 14.28 -7.62
C PRO A 218 -5.75 13.76 -8.28
N LEU A 219 -6.71 13.31 -7.47
CA LEU A 219 -8.01 12.76 -7.93
C LEU A 219 -9.01 13.85 -8.36
N ALA A 220 -8.66 15.10 -8.14
CA ALA A 220 -9.29 16.29 -8.74
C ALA A 220 -8.17 17.32 -9.02
N PRO A 221 -8.40 18.35 -9.86
CA PRO A 221 -7.40 19.39 -10.05
C PRO A 221 -6.88 19.95 -8.72
N ALA A 222 -5.56 19.97 -8.52
CA ALA A 222 -4.95 20.31 -7.24
C ALA A 222 -5.44 21.65 -6.67
N ALA A 223 -5.70 22.63 -7.55
CA ALA A 223 -6.28 23.93 -7.16
C ALA A 223 -7.73 23.81 -6.64
N HIS A 224 -8.52 22.85 -7.10
CA HIS A 224 -9.87 22.62 -6.62
C HIS A 224 -9.85 21.98 -5.22
N ILE A 225 -8.94 21.04 -4.97
CA ILE A 225 -8.71 20.45 -3.65
C ILE A 225 -8.24 21.53 -2.67
N LEU A 226 -7.29 22.40 -3.08
CA LEU A 226 -6.84 23.52 -2.27
C LEU A 226 -8.00 24.49 -1.94
N SER A 227 -8.87 24.76 -2.93
CA SER A 227 -10.07 25.60 -2.72
C SER A 227 -11.04 24.95 -1.72
N LEU A 228 -11.22 23.65 -1.78
CA LEU A 228 -12.03 22.89 -0.81
C LEU A 228 -11.51 23.10 0.62
N PHE A 229 -10.20 22.91 0.84
CA PHE A 229 -9.59 23.08 2.16
C PHE A 229 -9.85 24.49 2.74
N ARG A 230 -9.66 25.53 1.92
CA ARG A 230 -9.92 26.92 2.31
C ARG A 230 -11.39 27.16 2.61
N THR A 231 -12.29 26.66 1.77
CA THR A 231 -13.74 26.80 1.98
C THR A 231 -14.20 26.12 3.28
N LEU A 232 -13.65 24.96 3.63
CA LEU A 232 -13.96 24.29 4.89
C LEU A 232 -13.51 25.14 6.09
N LYS A 233 -12.32 25.71 6.03
CA LYS A 233 -11.79 26.60 7.08
C LYS A 233 -12.65 27.88 7.22
N GLU A 234 -13.07 28.49 6.11
CA GLU A 234 -13.99 29.64 6.10
C GLU A 234 -15.37 29.30 6.72
N ARG A 235 -15.81 28.02 6.62
CA ARG A 235 -17.03 27.52 7.25
C ARG A 235 -16.83 27.09 8.72
N GLY A 236 -15.64 27.29 9.27
CA GLY A 236 -15.29 27.01 10.67
C GLY A 236 -14.99 25.54 10.96
N TYR A 237 -14.65 24.75 9.94
CA TYR A 237 -14.09 23.41 10.12
C TYR A 237 -12.57 23.48 10.22
N ASP A 238 -12.00 22.83 11.21
CA ASP A 238 -10.59 22.43 11.17
C ASP A 238 -10.42 21.29 10.16
N ILE A 239 -9.27 21.22 9.51
CA ILE A 239 -8.95 20.13 8.58
C ILE A 239 -7.75 19.34 9.10
N ALA A 240 -7.77 18.02 8.88
CA ALA A 240 -6.75 17.08 9.35
C ALA A 240 -6.53 15.94 8.36
N ILE A 241 -5.46 15.18 8.55
CA ILE A 241 -5.12 14.00 7.75
C ILE A 241 -5.08 12.77 8.64
N ALA A 242 -5.60 11.63 8.11
CA ALA A 242 -5.47 10.30 8.70
C ALA A 242 -5.14 9.30 7.59
N THR A 243 -3.86 8.95 7.41
CA THR A 243 -3.40 8.15 6.28
C THR A 243 -2.51 6.97 6.70
N GLY A 244 -2.55 5.89 5.90
CA GLY A 244 -1.59 4.79 5.97
C GLY A 244 -0.23 5.09 5.34
N ARG A 245 -0.03 6.25 4.73
CA ARG A 245 1.28 6.66 4.21
C ARG A 245 2.26 6.98 5.34
N ALA A 246 3.55 6.77 5.09
CA ALA A 246 4.61 7.34 5.93
C ALA A 246 4.59 8.88 5.83
N ARG A 247 5.17 9.54 6.81
CA ARG A 247 5.14 11.00 6.90
C ARG A 247 5.72 11.69 5.67
N GLU A 248 6.86 11.25 5.23
CA GLU A 248 7.57 11.83 4.09
C GLU A 248 6.83 11.59 2.77
N GLU A 249 6.18 10.44 2.65
CA GLU A 249 5.36 10.09 1.49
C GLU A 249 4.10 10.97 1.37
N MET A 250 3.64 11.52 2.46
CA MET A 250 2.56 12.51 2.51
C MET A 250 3.10 13.94 2.31
N GLU A 251 4.15 14.33 3.04
CA GLU A 251 4.64 15.71 3.04
C GLU A 251 5.15 16.18 1.67
N ILE A 252 5.88 15.31 0.94
CA ILE A 252 6.48 15.68 -0.35
C ILE A 252 5.41 16.08 -1.38
N PRO A 253 4.40 15.25 -1.69
CA PRO A 253 3.35 15.65 -2.63
C PRO A 253 2.48 16.81 -2.09
N PHE A 254 2.22 16.89 -0.79
CA PHE A 254 1.46 18.01 -0.23
C PHE A 254 2.17 19.35 -0.39
N LYS A 255 3.49 19.39 -0.21
CA LYS A 255 4.31 20.58 -0.50
C LYS A 255 4.32 20.90 -2.00
N LEU A 256 4.41 19.89 -2.86
CA LEU A 256 4.37 20.07 -4.31
C LEU A 256 3.06 20.69 -4.79
N PHE A 257 1.93 20.29 -4.21
CA PHE A 257 0.60 20.81 -4.55
C PHE A 257 0.19 22.05 -3.75
N HIS A 258 1.05 22.57 -2.87
CA HIS A 258 0.77 23.69 -1.98
C HIS A 258 -0.42 23.43 -1.02
N TRP A 259 -0.57 22.17 -0.58
CA TRP A 259 -1.60 21.78 0.38
C TRP A 259 -1.10 21.76 1.82
N TYR A 260 0.22 21.55 2.02
CA TYR A 260 0.82 21.33 3.35
C TYR A 260 0.54 22.47 4.31
N GLU A 261 0.62 23.71 3.85
CA GLU A 261 0.43 24.92 4.63
C GLU A 261 -1.02 25.15 5.07
N GLU A 262 -1.98 24.40 4.50
CA GLU A 262 -3.37 24.52 4.90
C GLU A 262 -3.68 23.72 6.18
N PHE A 263 -2.84 22.77 6.55
CA PHE A 263 -3.04 21.88 7.71
C PHE A 263 -2.17 22.30 8.90
N ASP A 264 -2.67 22.00 10.11
CA ASP A 264 -1.83 21.98 11.30
C ASP A 264 -1.03 20.68 11.31
N PRO A 265 0.32 20.72 11.26
CA PRO A 265 1.14 19.52 11.29
C PRO A 265 0.86 18.59 12.49
N TYR A 266 0.33 19.15 13.57
CA TYR A 266 -0.03 18.40 14.77
C TYR A 266 -1.23 17.45 14.56
N THR A 267 -2.06 17.71 13.55
CA THR A 267 -3.24 16.90 13.21
C THR A 267 -3.09 16.12 11.90
N MET A 268 -1.89 16.06 11.33
CA MET A 268 -1.57 15.25 10.16
C MET A 268 -1.04 13.89 10.62
N ALA A 269 -1.95 12.94 10.89
CA ALA A 269 -1.62 11.60 11.38
C ALA A 269 -1.27 10.64 10.23
N THR A 270 -0.19 9.90 10.39
CA THR A 270 0.42 9.02 9.37
C THR A 270 0.77 7.65 9.95
N ALA A 271 1.13 6.67 9.11
CA ALA A 271 1.65 5.37 9.56
C ALA A 271 2.86 5.52 10.50
N SER A 272 3.70 6.56 10.30
CA SER A 272 4.84 6.83 11.19
C SER A 272 4.44 7.08 12.64
N ASP A 273 3.22 7.63 12.88
CA ASP A 273 2.70 7.82 14.25
C ASP A 273 2.27 6.48 14.88
N ALA A 274 1.69 5.57 14.07
CA ALA A 274 1.34 4.23 14.53
C ALA A 274 2.60 3.42 14.89
N GLU A 275 3.66 3.52 14.09
CA GLU A 275 4.96 2.89 14.38
C GLU A 275 5.61 3.50 15.65
N GLU A 276 5.55 4.81 15.82
CA GLU A 276 6.05 5.47 17.02
C GLU A 276 5.28 5.01 18.25
N SER A 277 3.96 4.90 18.15
CA SER A 277 3.12 4.36 19.23
C SER A 277 3.52 2.94 19.60
N ALA A 278 3.72 2.06 18.63
CA ALA A 278 4.16 0.67 18.87
C ALA A 278 5.50 0.62 19.60
N ARG A 279 6.46 1.46 19.20
CA ARG A 279 7.78 1.56 19.88
C ARG A 279 7.65 2.07 21.31
N ARG A 280 6.80 3.07 21.57
CA ARG A 280 6.63 3.67 22.90
C ARG A 280 5.86 2.77 23.87
N LEU A 281 4.79 2.13 23.39
CA LEU A 281 3.90 1.31 24.21
C LEU A 281 4.30 -0.15 24.29
N GLY A 282 5.24 -0.61 23.44
CA GLY A 282 5.68 -2.01 23.38
C GLY A 282 4.61 -2.95 22.83
N GLY A 283 3.75 -2.45 21.93
CA GLY A 283 2.63 -3.18 21.32
C GLY A 283 2.77 -3.34 19.80
N PRO A 284 1.72 -3.86 19.13
CA PRO A 284 1.68 -3.94 17.68
C PRO A 284 1.53 -2.54 17.05
N VAL A 285 1.84 -2.43 15.77
CA VAL A 285 1.52 -1.24 14.96
C VAL A 285 0.00 -1.17 14.78
N LEU A 286 -0.59 0.00 15.07
CA LEU A 286 -2.03 0.21 15.08
C LEU A 286 -2.50 0.86 13.77
N ASP A 287 -2.38 0.10 12.68
CA ASP A 287 -2.84 0.52 11.36
C ASP A 287 -4.37 0.52 11.25
N LYS A 288 -4.91 1.18 10.20
CA LYS A 288 -6.34 1.10 9.86
C LYS A 288 -6.76 -0.39 9.70
N PRO A 289 -7.89 -0.82 10.22
CA PRO A 289 -9.04 -0.05 10.75
C PRO A 289 -8.98 0.29 12.24
N ASN A 290 -7.81 0.32 12.89
CA ASN A 290 -7.70 0.77 14.27
C ASN A 290 -8.05 2.27 14.37
N ALA A 291 -8.64 2.70 15.51
CA ALA A 291 -9.01 4.09 15.74
C ALA A 291 -7.81 5.03 15.92
N PHE A 292 -6.61 4.50 16.15
CA PHE A 292 -5.44 5.27 16.61
C PHE A 292 -5.10 6.47 15.70
N ILE A 293 -4.93 6.23 14.39
CA ILE A 293 -4.57 7.29 13.44
C ILE A 293 -5.67 8.36 13.38
N PHE A 294 -6.94 7.95 13.40
CA PHE A 294 -8.07 8.89 13.42
C PHE A 294 -8.11 9.69 14.71
N SER A 295 -7.84 9.07 15.87
CA SER A 295 -7.74 9.78 17.14
C SER A 295 -6.61 10.81 17.16
N CYS A 296 -5.45 10.48 16.58
CA CYS A 296 -4.37 11.43 16.36
C CYS A 296 -4.79 12.61 15.47
N ALA A 297 -5.58 12.38 14.43
CA ALA A 297 -6.09 13.45 13.56
C ALA A 297 -7.16 14.29 14.27
N ILE A 298 -7.98 13.71 15.15
CA ILE A 298 -9.02 14.40 15.91
C ILE A 298 -8.40 15.30 16.99
N PHE A 299 -7.54 14.73 17.83
CA PHE A 299 -7.07 15.37 19.08
C PHE A 299 -5.64 15.91 19.00
N GLY A 300 -4.90 15.57 17.95
CA GLY A 300 -3.48 15.89 17.79
C GLY A 300 -2.57 14.69 18.07
N ARG A 301 -1.37 14.72 17.48
CA ARG A 301 -0.33 13.69 17.63
C ARG A 301 0.46 13.89 18.91
N ASP A 302 -0.20 13.75 20.05
CA ASP A 302 0.42 13.90 21.36
C ASP A 302 0.84 12.54 21.91
N PRO A 303 2.15 12.28 22.04
CA PRO A 303 2.64 11.00 22.55
C PRO A 303 2.13 10.66 23.97
N ASP A 304 1.79 11.64 24.78
CA ASP A 304 1.26 11.43 26.12
C ASP A 304 -0.16 10.83 26.07
N ASN A 305 -0.87 11.05 24.96
CA ASN A 305 -2.21 10.55 24.73
C ASN A 305 -2.25 9.21 23.93
N TYR A 306 -1.14 8.74 23.40
CA TYR A 306 -1.09 7.54 22.55
C TYR A 306 -1.68 6.29 23.21
N LYS A 307 -1.51 6.14 24.52
CA LYS A 307 -2.15 5.06 25.25
C LYS A 307 -3.68 5.18 25.21
N ALA A 308 -4.22 6.37 25.45
CA ALA A 308 -5.65 6.60 25.42
C ALA A 308 -6.25 6.41 24.01
N TYR A 309 -5.49 6.76 22.97
CA TYR A 309 -5.89 6.52 21.57
C TYR A 309 -5.89 5.01 21.24
N SER A 310 -4.87 4.27 21.67
CA SER A 310 -4.77 2.83 21.43
C SER A 310 -5.85 2.03 22.17
N GLU A 311 -6.27 2.49 23.35
CA GLU A 311 -7.32 1.89 24.15
C GLU A 311 -8.72 2.46 23.82
N GLU A 312 -8.83 3.38 22.86
CA GLU A 312 -10.08 4.04 22.42
C GLU A 312 -10.86 4.73 23.57
N THR A 313 -10.14 5.13 24.62
CA THR A 313 -10.73 5.75 25.80
C THR A 313 -10.96 7.25 25.66
N MET A 314 -10.31 7.90 24.67
CA MET A 314 -10.53 9.29 24.36
C MET A 314 -11.50 9.43 23.18
N GLN A 315 -12.67 9.99 23.44
CA GLN A 315 -13.74 10.13 22.46
C GLN A 315 -14.16 11.60 22.33
N PRO A 316 -14.58 12.04 21.13
CA PRO A 316 -15.16 13.37 20.93
C PRO A 316 -16.40 13.60 21.79
N ALA A 317 -16.71 14.85 22.07
CA ALA A 317 -17.96 15.23 22.70
C ALA A 317 -19.16 14.92 21.80
N LYS A 318 -20.33 14.65 22.40
CA LYS A 318 -21.54 14.27 21.63
C LYS A 318 -21.98 15.31 20.59
N ASP A 319 -21.67 16.58 20.86
CA ASP A 319 -22.05 17.70 19.98
C ASP A 319 -20.93 18.07 19.01
N ASP A 320 -19.83 17.32 18.97
CA ASP A 320 -18.75 17.53 18.00
C ASP A 320 -19.21 17.05 16.61
N GLU A 321 -18.92 17.86 15.58
CA GLU A 321 -19.18 17.57 14.17
C GLU A 321 -17.87 17.13 13.52
N ILE A 322 -17.57 15.82 13.53
CA ILE A 322 -16.33 15.26 12.99
C ILE A 322 -16.66 14.31 11.85
N TYR A 323 -16.03 14.56 10.72
CA TYR A 323 -16.20 13.76 9.50
C TYR A 323 -14.84 13.23 9.02
N VAL A 324 -14.82 11.98 8.54
CA VAL A 324 -13.69 11.36 7.85
C VAL A 324 -14.09 11.10 6.42
N CYS A 325 -13.34 11.63 5.48
CA CYS A 325 -13.46 11.32 4.05
C CYS A 325 -12.52 10.14 3.75
N GLY A 326 -13.09 9.00 3.39
CA GLY A 326 -12.35 7.76 3.10
C GLY A 326 -13.00 6.97 1.97
N ASP A 327 -12.25 6.12 1.30
CA ASP A 327 -12.71 5.32 0.16
C ASP A 327 -12.89 3.83 0.51
N SER A 328 -12.46 3.40 1.69
CA SER A 328 -12.33 2.00 2.08
C SER A 328 -13.19 1.61 3.29
N TYR A 329 -13.44 0.30 3.44
CA TYR A 329 -14.07 -0.26 4.64
C TYR A 329 -13.27 0.03 5.92
N SER A 330 -11.95 0.08 5.83
CA SER A 330 -11.07 0.39 6.97
C SER A 330 -11.28 1.82 7.49
N ASP A 331 -11.58 2.78 6.60
CA ASP A 331 -11.93 4.15 6.99
C ASP A 331 -13.27 4.23 7.69
N VAL A 332 -14.27 3.48 7.19
CA VAL A 332 -15.60 3.41 7.81
C VAL A 332 -15.51 2.88 9.25
N ILE A 333 -14.80 1.78 9.44
CA ILE A 333 -14.68 1.16 10.75
C ILE A 333 -13.81 1.99 11.69
N GLY A 334 -12.64 2.43 11.22
CA GLY A 334 -11.68 3.19 12.05
C GLY A 334 -12.25 4.54 12.48
N SER A 335 -12.92 5.27 11.58
CA SER A 335 -13.58 6.54 11.91
C SER A 335 -14.68 6.38 12.95
N ARG A 336 -15.53 5.34 12.81
CA ARG A 336 -16.60 5.02 13.76
C ARG A 336 -16.04 4.71 15.14
N ARG A 337 -14.98 3.91 15.24
CA ARG A 337 -14.30 3.59 16.50
C ARG A 337 -13.71 4.82 17.17
N ALA A 338 -13.21 5.78 16.38
CA ALA A 338 -12.71 7.07 16.86
C ALA A 338 -13.81 8.10 17.18
N GLY A 339 -15.10 7.75 17.02
CA GLY A 339 -16.23 8.63 17.28
C GLY A 339 -16.54 9.65 16.19
N ALA A 340 -16.05 9.45 14.97
CA ALA A 340 -16.31 10.30 13.81
C ALA A 340 -17.33 9.65 12.85
N LYS A 341 -17.94 10.46 11.98
CA LYS A 341 -18.79 10.01 10.89
C LYS A 341 -17.97 9.86 9.62
N CYS A 342 -18.17 8.78 8.86
CA CYS A 342 -17.52 8.61 7.57
C CYS A 342 -18.36 9.25 6.45
N ILE A 343 -17.69 9.84 5.46
CA ILE A 343 -18.20 10.20 4.14
C ILE A 343 -17.42 9.37 3.13
N GLY A 344 -18.08 8.46 2.42
CA GLY A 344 -17.48 7.62 1.39
C GLY A 344 -17.10 8.42 0.15
N ILE A 345 -15.91 8.17 -0.39
CA ILE A 345 -15.41 8.80 -1.62
C ILE A 345 -15.25 7.72 -2.69
N LEU A 346 -15.87 7.90 -3.86
CA LEU A 346 -15.91 6.90 -4.93
C LEU A 346 -14.76 7.04 -5.93
N THR A 347 -13.63 7.58 -5.52
CA THR A 347 -12.43 7.71 -6.37
C THR A 347 -11.32 6.72 -6.04
N GLY A 348 -11.49 5.87 -5.03
CA GLY A 348 -10.57 4.78 -4.74
C GLY A 348 -10.60 3.66 -5.79
N LEU A 349 -9.81 2.63 -5.59
CA LEU A 349 -9.66 1.52 -6.55
C LEU A 349 -11.00 0.82 -6.84
N GLU A 350 -11.82 0.58 -5.83
CA GLU A 350 -13.14 -0.04 -6.01
C GLU A 350 -14.15 0.89 -6.70
N GLY A 351 -13.93 2.19 -6.65
CA GLY A 351 -14.80 3.17 -7.30
C GLY A 351 -16.25 2.98 -6.88
N LYS A 352 -17.14 2.83 -7.87
CA LYS A 352 -18.57 2.60 -7.64
C LYS A 352 -18.92 1.22 -7.09
N ASP A 353 -18.01 0.27 -7.15
CA ASP A 353 -18.22 -1.07 -6.58
C ASP A 353 -18.16 -1.05 -5.04
N ALA A 354 -17.65 0.03 -4.43
CA ALA A 354 -17.71 0.27 -3.00
C ALA A 354 -19.12 0.70 -2.49
N ILE A 355 -20.04 1.12 -3.39
CA ILE A 355 -21.37 1.61 -3.01
C ILE A 355 -22.14 0.61 -2.12
N PRO A 356 -22.25 -0.70 -2.46
CA PRO A 356 -22.98 -1.65 -1.62
C PRO A 356 -22.40 -1.74 -0.18
N MET A 357 -21.10 -1.58 -0.02
CA MET A 357 -20.43 -1.55 1.29
C MET A 357 -20.85 -0.29 2.06
N PHE A 358 -20.78 0.90 1.46
CA PHE A 358 -21.19 2.14 2.11
C PHE A 358 -22.67 2.12 2.50
N GLU A 359 -23.55 1.63 1.63
CA GLU A 359 -24.99 1.49 1.92
C GLU A 359 -25.26 0.53 3.08
N LYS A 360 -24.59 -0.63 3.10
CA LYS A 360 -24.67 -1.62 4.20
C LYS A 360 -24.25 -1.02 5.54
N GLU A 361 -23.22 -0.19 5.52
CA GLU A 361 -22.70 0.48 6.73
C GLU A 361 -23.45 1.77 7.08
N GLY A 362 -24.41 2.20 6.27
CA GLY A 362 -25.18 3.43 6.49
C GLY A 362 -24.34 4.69 6.32
N VAL A 363 -23.32 4.64 5.44
CA VAL A 363 -22.41 5.74 5.16
C VAL A 363 -22.88 6.50 3.91
N HIS A 364 -22.98 7.82 4.02
CA HIS A 364 -23.21 8.69 2.85
C HIS A 364 -21.94 8.76 2.01
N TYR A 365 -22.10 8.80 0.70
CA TYR A 365 -20.97 8.86 -0.24
C TYR A 365 -21.14 9.95 -1.29
N VAL A 366 -20.04 10.34 -1.92
CA VAL A 366 -19.97 11.29 -3.03
C VAL A 366 -19.02 10.78 -4.11
N ASP A 367 -19.18 11.25 -5.34
CA ASP A 367 -18.34 10.83 -6.45
C ASP A 367 -16.87 11.28 -6.25
N ARG A 368 -16.64 12.47 -5.69
CA ARG A 368 -15.30 13.04 -5.48
C ARG A 368 -15.21 13.79 -4.17
N VAL A 369 -14.02 13.92 -3.64
CA VAL A 369 -13.76 14.68 -2.41
C VAL A 369 -14.22 16.14 -2.50
N THR A 370 -14.19 16.76 -3.68
CA THR A 370 -14.67 18.14 -3.91
C THR A 370 -16.16 18.32 -3.68
N ASP A 371 -16.95 17.24 -3.67
CA ASP A 371 -18.39 17.26 -3.56
C ASP A 371 -18.89 17.13 -2.10
N ILE A 372 -17.99 16.96 -1.13
CA ILE A 372 -18.34 16.75 0.29
C ILE A 372 -19.10 17.93 0.92
N LEU A 373 -18.89 19.16 0.40
CA LEU A 373 -19.56 20.35 0.94
C LEU A 373 -21.08 20.23 0.93
N GLU A 374 -21.66 19.54 -0.06
CA GLU A 374 -23.10 19.30 -0.16
C GLU A 374 -23.61 18.37 0.94
N LYS A 375 -22.77 17.43 1.41
CA LYS A 375 -23.14 16.47 2.47
C LYS A 375 -23.02 17.06 3.87
N LEU A 376 -22.12 18.01 4.07
CA LEU A 376 -21.95 18.71 5.34
C LEU A 376 -23.13 19.67 5.64
N GLU A 377 -23.89 20.08 4.61
CA GLU A 377 -25.05 20.99 4.74
C GLU A 377 -26.37 20.27 4.99
N GLN A 378 -26.44 18.95 4.70
CA GLN A 378 -27.65 18.13 4.94
C GLN A 378 -27.67 17.68 6.41
N LYS A 379 -28.26 18.53 7.32
CA LYS A 379 -28.54 18.18 8.72
C LYS A 379 -29.82 17.39 8.86
#